data_ba754e91825cb220c84403a451c4bfe5
#
_entry.id   ba754e91825cb220c84403a451c4bfe5
#
_cell.length_a   1.000
_cell.length_b   1.000
_cell.length_c   1.000
_cell.angle_alpha   90.00
_cell.angle_beta   90.00
_cell.angle_gamma   90.00
#
_symmetry.space_group_name_H-M   'P 1'
#
loop_
_entity.id
_entity.type
_entity.pdbx_description
1 polymer ?
#
loop_
_entity_poly.entity_id
_entity_poly.type
_entity_poly.pdbx_seq_one_letter_code
_entity_poly.pdbx_strand_id
1 'polypeptide(L)'
;GTMAKGRCLCGALSYELDGPFSAMIHCHCSMCRKHHGTGFATFVAGPLAGFRWTSGEDRLARYRSSPNGVRSFCSVCGSAGPTAMPERGIAAVPAASLSGDPGIKPQRHFFAGSKAPWDTITDALPQHDAYPPNAGAEGVPRPAVTPRPGITEGSCLCGGIGYEITGAPARMMNCHCSRC
;
A
#
# COMPACT_ATOMS: atom_id res chain seq x y z
N GLY A 1 -6.97 -0.91 -25.58
CA GLY A 1 -6.01 -0.63 -24.50
C GLY A 1 -6.45 -1.30 -23.21
N THR A 2 -5.51 -1.64 -22.36
CA THR A 2 -5.79 -2.24 -21.05
C THR A 2 -6.35 -1.17 -20.13
N MET A 3 -7.49 -1.45 -19.46
CA MET A 3 -8.11 -0.56 -18.49
C MET A 3 -8.38 -1.35 -17.19
N ALA A 4 -7.95 -0.80 -16.08
CA ALA A 4 -8.25 -1.33 -14.75
C ALA A 4 -9.36 -0.51 -14.10
N LYS A 5 -10.31 -1.19 -13.46
CA LYS A 5 -11.36 -0.58 -12.63
C LYS A 5 -11.11 -0.93 -11.18
N GLY A 6 -11.25 0.04 -10.30
CA GLY A 6 -11.07 -0.18 -8.88
C GLY A 6 -12.16 0.48 -8.05
N ARG A 7 -12.33 -0.05 -6.84
CA ARG A 7 -13.27 0.51 -5.87
C ARG A 7 -12.83 0.19 -4.44
N CYS A 8 -13.25 0.99 -3.49
CA CYS A 8 -13.10 0.68 -2.08
C CYS A 8 -14.06 -0.44 -1.63
N LEU A 9 -13.86 -0.99 -0.44
CA LEU A 9 -14.65 -2.09 0.09
C LEU A 9 -16.17 -1.81 0.12
N CYS A 10 -16.55 -0.61 0.57
CA CYS A 10 -17.97 -0.23 0.65
C CYS A 10 -18.57 0.27 -0.67
N GLY A 11 -17.75 0.49 -1.71
CA GLY A 11 -18.17 1.01 -3.00
C GLY A 11 -18.36 2.52 -3.08
N ALA A 12 -18.14 3.28 -1.98
CA ALA A 12 -18.27 4.74 -1.98
C ALA A 12 -17.28 5.43 -2.93
N LEU A 13 -16.08 4.85 -3.10
CA LEU A 13 -15.09 5.30 -4.08
C LEU A 13 -15.02 4.33 -5.24
N SER A 14 -15.01 4.83 -6.46
CA SER A 14 -14.65 4.06 -7.64
C SER A 14 -13.84 4.89 -8.63
N TYR A 15 -12.99 4.22 -9.40
CA TYR A 15 -12.07 4.85 -10.32
C TYR A 15 -11.71 3.92 -11.48
N GLU A 16 -11.13 4.49 -12.50
CA GLU A 16 -10.55 3.78 -13.64
C GLU A 16 -9.12 4.28 -13.90
N LEU A 17 -8.28 3.39 -14.39
CA LEU A 17 -6.92 3.68 -14.82
C LEU A 17 -6.67 3.02 -16.17
N ASP A 18 -6.45 3.84 -17.19
CA ASP A 18 -6.08 3.36 -18.51
C ASP A 18 -4.57 3.05 -18.55
N GLY A 19 -4.22 1.94 -19.25
CA GLY A 19 -2.83 1.59 -19.51
C GLY A 19 -2.21 2.41 -20.66
N PRO A 20 -0.96 2.12 -21.00
CA PRO A 20 -0.19 0.96 -20.53
C PRO A 20 0.27 1.11 -19.08
N PHE A 21 0.19 0.02 -18.31
CA PHE A 21 0.70 0.01 -16.94
C PHE A 21 2.22 -0.11 -16.95
N SER A 22 2.90 0.79 -16.23
CA SER A 22 4.36 0.87 -16.23
C SER A 22 5.02 -0.07 -15.23
N ALA A 23 4.32 -0.42 -14.15
CA ALA A 23 4.85 -1.32 -13.12
C ALA A 23 3.74 -1.94 -12.25
N MET A 24 4.04 -3.12 -11.70
CA MET A 24 3.37 -3.68 -10.53
C MET A 24 4.45 -4.04 -9.52
N ILE A 25 4.33 -3.56 -8.30
CA ILE A 25 5.37 -3.70 -7.28
C ILE A 25 4.79 -4.11 -5.93
N HIS A 26 5.60 -4.83 -5.15
CA HIS A 26 5.37 -5.07 -3.72
C HIS A 26 6.20 -4.09 -2.90
N CYS A 27 5.60 -3.38 -1.97
CA CYS A 27 6.29 -2.44 -1.08
C CYS A 27 6.20 -2.90 0.38
N HIS A 28 7.35 -3.16 1.00
CA HIS A 28 7.46 -3.66 2.36
C HIS A 28 7.75 -2.56 3.40
N CYS A 29 7.77 -1.29 3.02
CA CYS A 29 8.06 -0.23 3.97
C CYS A 29 7.01 -0.17 5.09
N SER A 30 7.43 0.27 6.28
CA SER A 30 6.57 0.31 7.48
C SER A 30 5.31 1.16 7.26
N MET A 31 5.37 2.20 6.44
CA MET A 31 4.22 3.04 6.12
C MET A 31 3.19 2.31 5.25
N CYS A 32 3.64 1.58 4.22
CA CYS A 32 2.76 0.79 3.37
C CYS A 32 2.12 -0.34 4.17
N ARG A 33 2.90 -1.04 5.00
CA ARG A 33 2.37 -2.09 5.87
C ARG A 33 1.28 -1.57 6.81
N LYS A 34 1.51 -0.42 7.48
CA LYS A 34 0.52 0.18 8.38
C LYS A 34 -0.71 0.72 7.65
N HIS A 35 -0.52 1.37 6.51
CA HIS A 35 -1.62 1.94 5.74
C HIS A 35 -2.55 0.88 5.16
N HIS A 36 -1.99 -0.24 4.72
CA HIS A 36 -2.75 -1.36 4.13
C HIS A 36 -3.10 -2.46 5.15
N GLY A 37 -2.50 -2.44 6.36
CA GLY A 37 -2.74 -3.47 7.37
C GLY A 37 -2.23 -4.86 6.97
N THR A 38 -1.15 -4.94 6.17
CA THR A 38 -0.64 -6.18 5.58
C THR A 38 0.88 -6.29 5.72
N GLY A 39 1.45 -7.44 5.36
CA GLY A 39 2.91 -7.64 5.32
C GLY A 39 3.61 -6.77 4.27
N PHE A 40 2.94 -6.49 3.15
CA PHE A 40 3.37 -5.57 2.10
C PHE A 40 2.16 -5.05 1.32
N ALA A 41 2.30 -3.90 0.69
CA ALA A 41 1.29 -3.38 -0.22
C ALA A 41 1.68 -3.67 -1.67
N THR A 42 0.69 -3.97 -2.51
CA THR A 42 0.91 -4.14 -3.96
C THR A 42 0.26 -2.99 -4.70
N PHE A 43 1.01 -2.36 -5.60
CA PHE A 43 0.54 -1.25 -6.42
C PHE A 43 0.67 -1.55 -7.90
N VAL A 44 -0.31 -1.11 -8.66
CA VAL A 44 -0.23 -0.98 -10.12
C VAL A 44 -0.04 0.49 -10.46
N ALA A 45 0.99 0.79 -11.25
CA ALA A 45 1.30 2.14 -11.72
C ALA A 45 0.92 2.29 -13.20
N GLY A 46 0.31 3.41 -13.52
CA GLY A 46 -0.04 3.79 -14.89
C GLY A 46 0.03 5.30 -15.10
N PRO A 47 -0.22 5.78 -16.32
CA PRO A 47 -0.16 7.20 -16.63
C PRO A 47 -1.23 7.98 -15.85
N LEU A 48 -0.84 9.07 -15.21
CA LEU A 48 -1.79 9.93 -14.48
C LEU A 48 -2.90 10.46 -15.39
N ALA A 49 -2.58 10.75 -16.65
CA ALA A 49 -3.57 11.19 -17.63
C ALA A 49 -4.65 10.13 -17.94
N GLY A 50 -4.38 8.86 -17.65
CA GLY A 50 -5.34 7.77 -17.78
C GLY A 50 -6.17 7.50 -16.53
N PHE A 51 -5.89 8.22 -15.42
CA PHE A 51 -6.61 8.04 -14.16
C PHE A 51 -7.83 8.97 -14.10
N ARG A 52 -8.96 8.43 -13.66
CA ARG A 52 -10.18 9.21 -13.38
C ARG A 52 -11.00 8.60 -12.26
N TRP A 53 -11.56 9.45 -11.42
CA TRP A 53 -12.62 9.05 -10.51
C TRP A 53 -13.92 8.82 -11.31
N THR A 54 -14.59 7.72 -11.03
CA THR A 54 -15.91 7.43 -11.59
C THR A 54 -17.02 7.71 -10.58
N SER A 55 -16.71 7.67 -9.29
CA SER A 55 -17.60 8.19 -8.22
C SER A 55 -16.84 8.41 -6.92
N GLY A 56 -17.40 9.27 -6.08
CA GLY A 56 -17.09 9.42 -4.67
C GLY A 56 -15.76 10.10 -4.34
N GLU A 57 -15.17 10.89 -5.23
CA GLU A 57 -13.92 11.61 -4.93
C GLU A 57 -14.07 12.50 -3.67
N ASP A 58 -15.25 13.01 -3.39
CA ASP A 58 -15.58 13.78 -2.19
C ASP A 58 -15.51 12.96 -0.89
N ARG A 59 -15.50 11.62 -0.99
CA ARG A 59 -15.34 10.70 0.14
C ARG A 59 -13.88 10.27 0.36
N LEU A 60 -12.95 10.79 -0.43
CA LEU A 60 -11.54 10.49 -0.29
C LEU A 60 -10.94 11.34 0.84
N ALA A 61 -10.40 10.66 1.86
CA ALA A 61 -9.57 11.29 2.87
C ALA A 61 -8.09 11.16 2.49
N ARG A 62 -7.27 12.11 2.94
CA ARG A 62 -5.84 12.14 2.66
C ARG A 62 -5.05 12.37 3.95
N TYR A 63 -3.91 11.70 4.05
CA TYR A 63 -2.95 11.86 5.13
C TYR A 63 -1.55 12.08 4.58
N ARG A 64 -0.92 13.18 4.97
CA ARG A 64 0.49 13.44 4.62
C ARG A 64 1.38 12.60 5.54
N SER A 65 1.88 11.51 5.02
CA SER A 65 2.68 10.52 5.77
C SER A 65 4.18 10.83 5.76
N SER A 66 4.64 11.69 4.85
CA SER A 66 6.02 12.15 4.72
C SER A 66 6.06 13.49 3.97
N PRO A 67 7.20 14.20 3.92
CA PRO A 67 7.31 15.45 3.17
C PRO A 67 6.82 15.35 1.72
N ASN A 68 7.11 14.24 1.06
CA ASN A 68 6.80 14.00 -0.36
C ASN A 68 5.72 12.93 -0.58
N GLY A 69 5.03 12.47 0.49
CA GLY A 69 4.08 11.38 0.40
C GLY A 69 2.72 11.71 1.00
N VAL A 70 1.68 11.67 0.17
CA VAL A 70 0.28 11.75 0.60
C VAL A 70 -0.38 10.39 0.34
N ARG A 71 -1.02 9.85 1.36
CA ARG A 71 -1.78 8.60 1.29
C ARG A 71 -3.26 8.91 1.32
N SER A 72 -4.00 8.24 0.46
CA SER A 72 -5.44 8.41 0.37
C SER A 72 -6.16 7.15 0.87
N PHE A 73 -7.36 7.34 1.35
CA PHE A 73 -8.23 6.25 1.81
C PHE A 73 -9.70 6.68 1.79
N CYS A 74 -10.57 5.70 1.74
CA CYS A 74 -12.01 5.96 1.85
C CYS A 74 -12.38 6.42 3.26
N SER A 75 -13.02 7.58 3.40
CA SER A 75 -13.46 8.10 4.70
C SER A 75 -14.59 7.28 5.34
N VAL A 76 -15.26 6.41 4.56
CA VAL A 76 -16.39 5.59 5.02
C VAL A 76 -15.92 4.23 5.55
N CYS A 77 -15.05 3.52 4.80
CA CYS A 77 -14.64 2.16 5.14
C CYS A 77 -13.15 1.98 5.43
N GLY A 78 -12.33 3.03 5.29
CA GLY A 78 -10.89 2.97 5.56
C GLY A 78 -10.04 2.30 4.49
N SER A 79 -10.62 1.75 3.42
CA SER A 79 -9.83 1.12 2.34
C SER A 79 -8.81 2.08 1.78
N ALA A 80 -7.57 1.60 1.61
CA ALA A 80 -6.52 2.37 0.93
C ALA A 80 -6.95 2.77 -0.48
N GLY A 81 -6.67 4.00 -0.86
CA GLY A 81 -7.04 4.59 -2.15
C GLY A 81 -5.86 4.80 -3.09
N PRO A 82 -6.14 5.20 -4.33
CA PRO A 82 -5.15 5.62 -5.30
C PRO A 82 -4.31 6.81 -4.84
N THR A 83 -3.05 6.84 -5.26
CA THR A 83 -2.13 7.96 -5.04
C THR A 83 -1.72 8.55 -6.39
N ALA A 84 -1.98 9.84 -6.58
CA ALA A 84 -1.46 10.60 -7.71
C ALA A 84 -0.07 11.14 -7.39
N MET A 85 0.84 11.03 -8.36
CA MET A 85 2.19 11.59 -8.32
C MET A 85 2.39 12.50 -9.53
N PRO A 86 1.89 13.74 -9.48
CA PRO A 86 1.88 14.65 -10.65
C PRO A 86 3.27 14.95 -11.18
N GLU A 87 4.25 15.10 -10.30
CA GLU A 87 5.66 15.36 -10.64
C GLU A 87 6.29 14.21 -11.46
N ARG A 88 5.70 13.03 -11.41
CA ARG A 88 6.13 11.83 -12.17
C ARG A 88 5.17 11.47 -13.31
N GLY A 89 4.04 12.16 -13.42
CA GLY A 89 2.99 11.82 -14.38
C GLY A 89 2.36 10.43 -14.15
N ILE A 90 2.35 9.94 -12.90
CA ILE A 90 1.96 8.57 -12.54
C ILE A 90 0.78 8.59 -11.55
N ALA A 91 -0.15 7.68 -11.76
CA ALA A 91 -1.10 7.24 -10.74
C ALA A 91 -0.72 5.82 -10.28
N ALA A 92 -0.63 5.61 -8.97
CA ALA A 92 -0.43 4.31 -8.35
C ALA A 92 -1.70 3.89 -7.62
N VAL A 93 -2.25 2.75 -7.98
CA VAL A 93 -3.49 2.23 -7.40
C VAL A 93 -3.21 0.96 -6.60
N PRO A 94 -3.86 0.76 -5.44
CA PRO A 94 -3.75 -0.50 -4.70
C PRO A 94 -4.27 -1.65 -5.57
N ALA A 95 -3.42 -2.65 -5.83
CA ALA A 95 -3.80 -3.78 -6.68
C ALA A 95 -5.00 -4.57 -6.12
N ALA A 96 -5.09 -4.68 -4.78
CA ALA A 96 -6.19 -5.38 -4.11
C ALA A 96 -7.56 -4.69 -4.26
N SER A 97 -7.59 -3.42 -4.66
CA SER A 97 -8.84 -2.68 -4.91
C SER A 97 -9.36 -2.83 -6.34
N LEU A 98 -8.59 -3.49 -7.22
CA LEU A 98 -8.96 -3.69 -8.62
C LEU A 98 -10.00 -4.79 -8.79
N SER A 99 -10.93 -4.57 -9.71
CA SER A 99 -11.95 -5.52 -10.11
C SER A 99 -11.44 -6.36 -11.29
N GLY A 100 -10.81 -7.49 -11.00
CA GLY A 100 -10.26 -8.40 -11.99
C GLY A 100 -8.74 -8.33 -12.17
N ASP A 101 -8.23 -9.10 -13.13
CA ASP A 101 -6.80 -9.16 -13.44
C ASP A 101 -6.39 -7.93 -14.27
N PRO A 102 -5.45 -7.11 -13.81
CA PRO A 102 -4.98 -5.96 -14.58
C PRO A 102 -4.10 -6.35 -15.78
N GLY A 103 -3.78 -7.62 -15.98
CA GLY A 103 -2.93 -8.09 -17.08
C GLY A 103 -1.44 -7.79 -16.89
N ILE A 104 -1.03 -7.41 -15.70
CA ILE A 104 0.38 -7.22 -15.30
C ILE A 104 0.64 -8.00 -14.02
N LYS A 105 1.84 -8.50 -13.84
CA LYS A 105 2.27 -9.25 -12.64
C LYS A 105 3.29 -8.45 -11.84
N PRO A 106 3.45 -8.72 -10.54
CA PRO A 106 4.49 -8.11 -9.75
C PRO A 106 5.88 -8.34 -10.36
N GLN A 107 6.71 -7.32 -10.37
CA GLN A 107 8.01 -7.33 -11.04
C GLN A 107 9.17 -7.24 -10.06
N ARG A 108 8.94 -6.72 -8.84
CA ARG A 108 9.99 -6.51 -7.84
C ARG A 108 9.42 -6.18 -6.47
N HIS A 109 10.29 -6.27 -5.46
CA HIS A 109 10.04 -5.83 -4.09
C HIS A 109 10.80 -4.56 -3.78
N PHE A 110 10.12 -3.56 -3.21
CA PHE A 110 10.75 -2.37 -2.64
C PHE A 110 10.74 -2.46 -1.12
N PHE A 111 11.79 -1.95 -0.49
CA PHE A 111 11.96 -1.93 0.96
C PHE A 111 11.97 -3.33 1.58
N ALA A 112 12.56 -4.31 0.90
CA ALA A 112 12.71 -5.67 1.44
C ALA A 112 13.52 -5.68 2.75
N GLY A 113 14.47 -4.75 2.92
CA GLY A 113 15.18 -4.54 4.18
C GLY A 113 14.30 -4.11 5.36
N SER A 114 13.08 -3.61 5.08
CA SER A 114 12.10 -3.20 6.10
C SER A 114 10.90 -4.14 6.20
N LYS A 115 10.96 -5.34 5.58
CA LYS A 115 9.86 -6.29 5.61
C LYS A 115 9.48 -6.67 7.04
N ALA A 116 8.23 -7.09 7.24
CA ALA A 116 7.79 -7.59 8.52
C ALA A 116 8.62 -8.80 8.97
N PRO A 117 8.99 -8.93 10.25
CA PRO A 117 9.86 -10.01 10.72
C PRO A 117 9.21 -11.41 10.56
N TRP A 118 7.90 -11.46 10.48
CA TRP A 118 7.12 -12.68 10.30
C TRP A 118 6.83 -13.00 8.82
N ASP A 119 7.23 -12.12 7.89
CA ASP A 119 7.03 -12.30 6.45
C ASP A 119 8.27 -12.88 5.79
N THR A 120 8.08 -13.87 4.91
CA THR A 120 9.14 -14.47 4.12
C THR A 120 8.82 -14.32 2.65
N ILE A 121 9.71 -13.65 1.90
CA ILE A 121 9.59 -13.55 0.44
C ILE A 121 10.02 -14.90 -0.14
N THR A 122 9.11 -15.55 -0.85
CA THR A 122 9.31 -16.92 -1.39
C THR A 122 9.43 -16.98 -2.91
N ASP A 123 9.19 -15.85 -3.59
CA ASP A 123 9.38 -15.75 -5.04
C ASP A 123 10.83 -15.35 -5.39
N ALA A 124 11.15 -15.36 -6.69
CA ALA A 124 12.46 -15.01 -7.21
C ALA A 124 12.54 -13.59 -7.79
N LEU A 125 11.58 -12.72 -7.47
CA LEU A 125 11.57 -11.35 -7.96
C LEU A 125 12.73 -10.53 -7.37
N PRO A 126 13.28 -9.57 -8.11
CA PRO A 126 14.31 -8.66 -7.59
C PRO A 126 13.85 -7.98 -6.30
N GLN A 127 14.71 -8.00 -5.27
CA GLN A 127 14.50 -7.39 -3.98
C GLN A 127 15.43 -6.19 -3.81
N HIS A 128 14.85 -5.03 -3.49
CA HIS A 128 15.58 -3.80 -3.19
C HIS A 128 15.37 -3.44 -1.73
N ASP A 129 16.46 -3.23 -0.97
CA ASP A 129 16.38 -2.88 0.46
C ASP A 129 15.72 -1.52 0.72
N ALA A 130 15.77 -0.63 -0.27
CA ALA A 130 15.11 0.68 -0.29
C ALA A 130 14.48 0.91 -1.68
N TYR A 131 14.38 2.16 -2.12
CA TYR A 131 14.13 2.44 -3.53
C TYR A 131 15.34 2.03 -4.37
N PRO A 132 15.12 1.49 -5.58
CA PRO A 132 16.24 1.23 -6.47
C PRO A 132 16.97 2.53 -6.84
N PRO A 133 18.25 2.47 -7.17
CA PRO A 133 18.99 3.62 -7.68
C PRO A 133 18.21 4.27 -8.84
N ASN A 134 18.17 5.57 -8.88
CA ASN A 134 17.46 6.37 -9.89
C ASN A 134 15.91 6.30 -9.81
N ALA A 135 15.32 5.80 -8.74
CA ALA A 135 13.87 5.85 -8.56
C ALA A 135 13.32 7.26 -8.30
N GLY A 136 14.20 8.25 -8.11
CA GLY A 136 13.82 9.64 -7.86
C GLY A 136 13.07 9.86 -6.54
N ALA A 137 13.23 8.94 -5.58
CA ALA A 137 12.59 9.04 -4.27
C ALA A 137 13.53 8.50 -3.18
N GLU A 138 13.52 9.14 -2.03
CA GLU A 138 14.24 8.71 -0.85
C GLU A 138 13.29 8.06 0.16
N GLY A 139 13.78 7.01 0.82
CA GLY A 139 13.06 6.38 1.94
C GLY A 139 13.07 7.29 3.17
N VAL A 140 11.98 7.30 3.92
CA VAL A 140 11.91 8.03 5.19
C VAL A 140 12.30 7.07 6.31
N PRO A 141 13.43 7.30 7.01
CA PRO A 141 13.80 6.51 8.19
C PRO A 141 12.71 6.58 9.25
N ARG A 142 12.43 5.45 9.88
CA ARG A 142 11.53 5.41 11.04
C ARG A 142 12.29 5.03 12.29
N PRO A 143 11.95 5.61 13.44
CA PRO A 143 12.55 5.24 14.72
C PRO A 143 12.39 3.72 14.94
N ALA A 144 13.46 3.09 15.43
CA ALA A 144 13.39 1.73 15.91
C ALA A 144 12.47 1.68 17.16
N VAL A 145 11.60 0.69 17.20
CA VAL A 145 10.78 0.43 18.38
C VAL A 145 11.58 -0.52 19.28
N THR A 146 11.75 -0.16 20.55
CA THR A 146 12.38 -1.04 21.54
C THR A 146 11.33 -2.06 21.98
N PRO A 147 11.53 -3.37 21.73
CA PRO A 147 10.59 -4.38 22.18
C PRO A 147 10.49 -4.43 23.70
N ARG A 148 9.27 -4.62 24.22
CA ARG A 148 9.02 -4.88 25.64
C ARG A 148 8.68 -6.38 25.81
N PRO A 149 9.37 -7.12 26.73
CA PRO A 149 9.09 -8.53 26.93
C PRO A 149 7.61 -8.80 27.26
N GLY A 150 7.00 -9.77 26.59
CA GLY A 150 5.61 -10.18 26.81
C GLY A 150 4.53 -9.18 26.35
N ILE A 151 4.93 -8.11 25.66
CA ILE A 151 4.00 -7.11 25.13
C ILE A 151 4.23 -6.93 23.64
N THR A 152 3.16 -7.06 22.85
CA THR A 152 3.14 -6.70 21.44
C THR A 152 2.40 -5.39 21.27
N GLU A 153 3.09 -4.38 20.74
CA GLU A 153 2.53 -3.04 20.54
C GLU A 153 2.11 -2.85 19.09
N GLY A 154 0.99 -2.20 18.88
CA GLY A 154 0.53 -1.79 17.57
C GLY A 154 0.06 -0.33 17.55
N SER A 155 0.14 0.28 16.38
CA SER A 155 -0.39 1.62 16.17
C SER A 155 -0.79 1.83 14.72
N CYS A 156 -1.71 2.76 14.48
CA CYS A 156 -1.96 3.26 13.13
C CYS A 156 -0.76 4.07 12.62
N LEU A 157 -0.79 4.45 11.35
CA LEU A 157 0.33 5.14 10.69
C LEU A 157 0.66 6.50 11.34
N CYS A 158 -0.34 7.27 11.73
CA CYS A 158 -0.14 8.59 12.38
C CYS A 158 0.11 8.51 13.89
N GLY A 159 -0.05 7.32 14.51
CA GLY A 159 0.09 7.15 15.96
C GLY A 159 -1.12 7.58 16.78
N GLY A 160 -2.19 8.09 16.18
CA GLY A 160 -3.39 8.51 16.88
C GLY A 160 -4.18 7.36 17.53
N ILE A 161 -3.99 6.14 17.03
CA ILE A 161 -4.50 4.90 17.64
C ILE A 161 -3.30 4.04 18.03
N GLY A 162 -3.23 3.65 19.28
CA GLY A 162 -2.26 2.68 19.78
C GLY A 162 -2.94 1.59 20.58
N TYR A 163 -2.37 0.39 20.59
CA TYR A 163 -2.86 -0.74 21.37
C TYR A 163 -1.72 -1.67 21.79
N GLU A 164 -1.97 -2.45 22.81
CA GLU A 164 -1.05 -3.44 23.34
C GLU A 164 -1.75 -4.80 23.45
N ILE A 165 -1.01 -5.85 23.18
CA ILE A 165 -1.42 -7.23 23.41
C ILE A 165 -0.47 -7.80 24.46
N THR A 166 -1.01 -8.24 25.60
CA THR A 166 -0.25 -8.86 26.67
C THR A 166 -0.24 -10.38 26.52
N GLY A 167 0.92 -10.98 26.66
CA GLY A 167 1.13 -12.42 26.50
C GLY A 167 1.42 -12.82 25.05
N ALA A 168 1.57 -14.13 24.84
CA ALA A 168 1.86 -14.67 23.52
C ALA A 168 0.58 -14.68 22.63
N PRO A 169 0.65 -14.18 21.39
CA PRO A 169 -0.45 -14.33 20.44
C PRO A 169 -0.76 -15.82 20.20
N ALA A 170 -2.04 -16.17 20.32
CA ALA A 170 -2.46 -17.58 20.16
C ALA A 170 -2.42 -18.05 18.70
N ARG A 171 -2.52 -17.12 17.74
CA ARG A 171 -2.65 -17.44 16.32
C ARG A 171 -2.25 -16.26 15.44
N MET A 172 -1.60 -16.55 14.30
CA MET A 172 -1.38 -15.62 13.20
C MET A 172 -1.80 -16.30 11.89
N MET A 173 -2.50 -15.59 11.02
CA MET A 173 -2.95 -16.15 9.75
C MET A 173 -2.97 -15.10 8.64
N ASN A 174 -2.76 -15.56 7.40
CA ASN A 174 -2.97 -14.76 6.21
C ASN A 174 -4.39 -15.03 5.67
N CYS A 175 -5.15 -13.96 5.41
CA CYS A 175 -6.49 -14.06 4.85
C CYS A 175 -6.50 -13.52 3.42
N HIS A 176 -7.05 -14.28 2.48
CA HIS A 176 -7.16 -13.92 1.06
C HIS A 176 -8.60 -13.66 0.62
N CYS A 177 -9.53 -13.45 1.55
CA CYS A 177 -10.91 -13.13 1.19
C CYS A 177 -11.00 -11.73 0.54
N SER A 178 -12.09 -11.49 -0.21
CA SER A 178 -12.28 -10.21 -0.90
C SER A 178 -12.49 -9.00 0.03
N ARG A 179 -12.63 -9.22 1.34
CA ARG A 179 -12.82 -8.16 2.34
C ARG A 179 -11.54 -7.79 3.08
N CYS A 180 -10.63 -8.75 3.26
CA CYS A 180 -9.31 -8.52 3.84
C CYS A 180 -8.30 -8.15 2.78
#